data_fd609df213154c05fd2ae4d7b6b26895
#
_entry.id   fd609df213154c05fd2ae4d7b6b26895
#
_cell.length_a   1.000
_cell.length_b   1.000
_cell.length_c   1.000
_cell.angle_alpha   90.00
_cell.angle_beta   90.00
_cell.angle_gamma   90.00
#
_symmetry.space_group_name_H-M   'P 1'
#
loop_
_entity.id
_entity.type
_entity.pdbx_description
1 polymer ?
#
loop_
_entity_poly.entity_id
_entity_poly.type
_entity_poly.pdbx_seq_one_letter_code
_entity_poly.pdbx_strand_id
1 'polypeptide(L)'
;MTIENMFEKAARQKIRIPCEKGWLYVEDLFDLSLESLNNIYKILNAQLKSTKEDSLLDVKDASTSKLELQVDLIKYVAGIKKAERAAQLEAIEKRRELEVLMMALADKKVDAIKNMSEEDIKKRIEQLQG
;
A
#
# COMPACT_ATOMS: atom_id res chain seq x y z
N MET A 1 -6.18 21.11 -7.66
CA MET A 1 -4.89 20.88 -8.38
C MET A 1 -4.81 19.41 -8.78
N THR A 2 -4.52 19.13 -10.03
CA THR A 2 -4.33 17.75 -10.48
C THR A 2 -3.01 17.19 -9.95
N ILE A 3 -2.90 15.88 -9.91
CA ILE A 3 -1.66 15.19 -9.47
C ILE A 3 -0.49 15.60 -10.35
N GLU A 4 -0.71 15.66 -11.66
CA GLU A 4 0.31 16.06 -12.63
C GLU A 4 0.81 17.48 -12.37
N ASN A 5 -0.10 18.42 -12.13
CA ASN A 5 0.24 19.80 -11.81
C ASN A 5 1.01 19.91 -10.48
N MET A 6 0.64 19.09 -9.50
CA MET A 6 1.32 19.05 -8.21
C MET A 6 2.79 18.64 -8.37
N PHE A 7 3.07 17.58 -9.12
CA PHE A 7 4.44 17.13 -9.37
C PHE A 7 5.21 18.08 -10.26
N GLU A 8 4.57 18.67 -11.27
CA GLU A 8 5.19 19.70 -12.10
C GLU A 8 5.62 20.91 -11.27
N LYS A 9 4.74 21.39 -10.42
CA LYS A 9 5.02 22.52 -9.53
C LYS A 9 6.16 22.19 -8.57
N ALA A 10 6.16 20.97 -8.00
CA ALA A 10 7.23 20.52 -7.11
C ALA A 10 8.57 20.48 -7.83
N ALA A 11 8.60 20.00 -9.06
CA ALA A 11 9.82 19.93 -9.87
C ALA A 11 10.33 21.32 -10.22
N ARG A 12 9.44 22.24 -10.65
CA ARG A 12 9.80 23.61 -11.01
C ARG A 12 10.34 24.40 -9.82
N GLN A 13 9.74 24.20 -8.64
CA GLN A 13 10.15 24.89 -7.41
C GLN A 13 11.29 24.17 -6.69
N LYS A 14 11.74 23.03 -7.22
CA LYS A 14 12.80 22.21 -6.61
C LYS A 14 12.49 21.90 -5.15
N ILE A 15 11.26 21.47 -4.89
CA ILE A 15 10.79 21.13 -3.55
C ILE A 15 11.62 19.99 -2.97
N ARG A 16 12.04 20.15 -1.71
CA ARG A 16 12.76 19.15 -0.94
C ARG A 16 11.97 18.90 0.36
N ILE A 17 12.01 17.67 0.83
CA ILE A 17 11.27 17.28 2.04
C ILE A 17 12.29 17.08 3.17
N PRO A 18 12.15 17.75 4.32
CA PRO A 18 13.06 17.55 5.44
C PRO A 18 12.83 16.20 6.11
N CYS A 19 13.91 15.50 6.45
CA CYS A 19 13.85 14.28 7.23
C CYS A 19 15.07 14.23 8.17
N GLU A 20 15.11 13.22 9.04
CA GLU A 20 16.20 13.06 10.02
C GLU A 20 17.57 12.96 9.37
N LYS A 21 17.64 12.42 8.17
CA LYS A 21 18.90 12.23 7.43
C LYS A 21 19.26 13.39 6.51
N GLY A 22 18.47 14.46 6.51
CA GLY A 22 18.69 15.63 5.65
C GLY A 22 17.48 15.94 4.77
N TRP A 23 17.74 16.31 3.53
CA TRP A 23 16.69 16.70 2.59
C TRP A 23 16.46 15.61 1.55
N LEU A 24 15.20 15.26 1.32
CA LEU A 24 14.79 14.26 0.33
C LEU A 24 14.27 14.96 -0.94
N TYR A 25 14.56 14.35 -2.08
CA TYR A 25 13.89 14.69 -3.33
C TYR A 25 12.48 14.07 -3.33
N VAL A 26 11.62 14.60 -4.20
CA VAL A 26 10.23 14.10 -4.31
C VAL A 26 10.20 12.61 -4.67
N GLU A 27 11.06 12.19 -5.58
CA GLU A 27 11.15 10.78 -5.99
C GLU A 27 11.58 9.86 -4.85
N ASP A 28 12.33 10.35 -3.88
CA ASP A 28 12.78 9.56 -2.72
C ASP A 28 11.64 9.18 -1.79
N LEU A 29 10.52 9.90 -1.85
CA LEU A 29 9.34 9.61 -1.03
C LEU A 29 8.78 8.21 -1.30
N PHE A 30 8.90 7.72 -2.52
CA PHE A 30 8.43 6.39 -2.89
C PHE A 30 9.26 5.26 -2.27
N ASP A 31 10.48 5.58 -1.83
CA ASP A 31 11.39 4.61 -1.20
C ASP A 31 11.20 4.54 0.33
N LEU A 32 10.43 5.46 0.91
CA LEU A 32 10.20 5.50 2.35
C LEU A 32 9.10 4.51 2.77
N SER A 33 9.20 4.02 4.00
CA SER A 33 8.13 3.23 4.61
C SER A 33 6.92 4.14 4.91
N LEU A 34 5.75 3.52 5.04
CA LEU A 34 4.52 4.25 5.38
C LEU A 34 4.66 4.95 6.73
N GLU A 35 5.34 4.30 7.69
CA GLU A 35 5.60 4.84 9.02
C GLU A 35 6.48 6.09 8.95
N SER A 36 7.54 6.07 8.14
CA SER A 36 8.41 7.24 7.91
C SER A 36 7.65 8.40 7.26
N LEU A 37 6.82 8.11 6.27
CA LEU A 37 5.97 9.12 5.63
C LEU A 37 4.99 9.74 6.62
N ASN A 38 4.41 8.94 7.50
CA ASN A 38 3.50 9.41 8.54
C ASN A 38 4.21 10.35 9.52
N ASN A 39 5.44 10.03 9.92
CA ASN A 39 6.22 10.88 10.83
C ASN A 39 6.53 12.22 10.19
N ILE A 40 6.96 12.23 8.93
CA ILE A 40 7.22 13.46 8.19
C ILE A 40 5.94 14.28 8.02
N TYR A 41 4.83 13.62 7.71
CA TYR A 41 3.52 14.25 7.58
C TYR A 41 3.12 14.98 8.87
N LYS A 42 3.28 14.33 10.02
CA LYS A 42 2.93 14.93 11.31
C LYS A 42 3.72 16.21 11.57
N ILE A 43 5.02 16.19 11.28
CA ILE A 43 5.90 17.35 11.47
C ILE A 43 5.49 18.50 10.55
N LEU A 44 5.32 18.24 9.26
CA LEU A 44 4.95 19.26 8.28
C LEU A 44 3.56 19.81 8.52
N ASN A 45 2.61 18.95 8.86
CA ASN A 45 1.24 19.34 9.15
C ASN A 45 1.15 20.23 10.39
N ALA A 46 1.94 19.92 11.43
CA ALA A 46 2.03 20.76 12.62
C ALA A 46 2.61 22.14 12.29
N GLN A 47 3.64 22.21 11.45
CA GLN A 47 4.20 23.48 11.00
C GLN A 47 3.18 24.29 10.19
N LEU A 48 2.43 23.63 9.32
CA LEU A 48 1.40 24.28 8.51
C LEU A 48 0.29 24.86 9.37
N LYS A 49 -0.20 24.11 10.36
CA LYS A 49 -1.21 24.57 11.31
C LYS A 49 -0.72 25.76 12.12
N SER A 50 0.49 25.69 12.64
CA SER A 50 1.12 26.77 13.41
C SER A 50 1.23 28.06 12.57
N THR A 51 1.66 27.94 11.32
CA THR A 51 1.77 29.07 10.41
C THR A 51 0.41 29.72 10.14
N LYS A 52 -0.64 28.92 9.96
CA LYS A 52 -2.01 29.42 9.75
C LYS A 52 -2.59 30.08 11.00
N GLU A 53 -2.35 29.50 12.17
CA GLU A 53 -2.86 30.03 13.44
C GLU A 53 -2.18 31.34 13.84
N ASP A 54 -0.89 31.46 13.54
CA ASP A 54 -0.10 32.66 13.89
C ASP A 54 -0.34 33.84 12.94
N SER A 55 -1.04 33.63 11.84
CA SER A 55 -1.29 34.68 10.85
C SER A 55 -2.70 35.27 11.01
N LEU A 56 -2.76 36.59 11.10
CA LEU A 56 -4.04 37.33 11.06
C LEU A 56 -4.47 37.61 9.63
N LEU A 57 -3.61 37.35 8.66
CA LEU A 57 -3.89 37.61 7.24
C LEU A 57 -4.40 36.35 6.56
N ASP A 58 -5.44 36.47 5.76
CA ASP A 58 -6.00 35.36 4.98
C ASP A 58 -5.17 35.06 3.72
N VAL A 59 -4.15 35.84 3.46
CA VAL A 59 -3.28 35.71 2.28
C VAL A 59 -2.18 34.70 2.59
N LYS A 60 -2.06 33.67 1.73
CA LYS A 60 -0.99 32.69 1.81
C LYS A 60 0.32 33.29 1.34
N ASP A 61 1.36 33.20 2.15
CA ASP A 61 2.71 33.58 1.71
C ASP A 61 3.37 32.39 0.98
N ALA A 62 4.58 32.61 0.45
CA ALA A 62 5.32 31.58 -0.29
C ALA A 62 5.68 30.38 0.60
N SER A 63 5.99 30.62 1.88
CA SER A 63 6.32 29.57 2.86
C SER A 63 5.14 28.66 3.12
N THR A 64 3.94 29.23 3.31
CA THR A 64 2.71 28.48 3.53
C THR A 64 2.35 27.64 2.30
N SER A 65 2.45 28.22 1.11
CA SER A 65 2.19 27.50 -0.14
C SER A 65 3.15 26.33 -0.34
N LYS A 66 4.42 26.52 0.02
CA LYS A 66 5.44 25.46 -0.04
C LYS A 66 5.12 24.33 0.92
N LEU A 67 4.74 24.63 2.17
CA LEU A 67 4.34 23.63 3.16
C LEU A 67 3.12 22.85 2.71
N GLU A 68 2.11 23.53 2.16
CA GLU A 68 0.92 22.86 1.63
C GLU A 68 1.28 21.87 0.53
N LEU A 69 2.17 22.27 -0.39
CA LEU A 69 2.63 21.41 -1.47
C LEU A 69 3.39 20.19 -0.92
N GLN A 70 4.27 20.39 0.05
CA GLN A 70 5.00 19.29 0.71
C GLN A 70 4.04 18.30 1.38
N VAL A 71 3.06 18.81 2.11
CA VAL A 71 2.03 17.98 2.78
C VAL A 71 1.22 17.19 1.75
N ASP A 72 0.79 17.84 0.67
CA ASP A 72 0.00 17.21 -0.38
C ASP A 72 0.78 16.10 -1.09
N LEU A 73 2.07 16.32 -1.35
CA LEU A 73 2.94 15.30 -1.94
C LEU A 73 3.05 14.05 -1.04
N ILE A 74 3.25 14.26 0.26
CA ILE A 74 3.35 13.14 1.22
C ILE A 74 2.03 12.41 1.33
N LYS A 75 0.90 13.12 1.38
CA LYS A 75 -0.42 12.50 1.40
C LYS A 75 -0.64 11.62 0.17
N TYR A 76 -0.25 12.10 -0.99
CA TYR A 76 -0.41 11.36 -2.24
C TYR A 76 0.41 10.07 -2.24
N VAL A 77 1.70 10.16 -1.92
CA VAL A 77 2.58 9.00 -1.87
C VAL A 77 2.14 8.00 -0.78
N ALA A 78 1.76 8.50 0.40
CA ALA A 78 1.24 7.65 1.47
C ALA A 78 -0.05 6.93 1.06
N GLY A 79 -0.93 7.62 0.32
CA GLY A 79 -2.16 7.02 -0.21
C GLY A 79 -1.88 5.87 -1.15
N ILE A 80 -0.90 6.02 -2.04
CA ILE A 80 -0.48 4.95 -2.96
C ILE A 80 0.06 3.76 -2.15
N LYS A 81 0.93 4.01 -1.18
CA LYS A 81 1.52 2.95 -0.35
C LYS A 81 0.48 2.22 0.49
N LYS A 82 -0.53 2.92 1.01
CA LYS A 82 -1.65 2.31 1.73
C LYS A 82 -2.44 1.37 0.82
N ALA A 83 -2.73 1.82 -0.40
CA ALA A 83 -3.47 1.02 -1.38
C ALA A 83 -2.68 -0.23 -1.78
N GLU A 84 -1.37 -0.10 -1.99
CA GLU A 84 -0.48 -1.22 -2.30
C GLU A 84 -0.43 -2.22 -1.14
N ARG A 85 -0.31 -1.73 0.10
CA ARG A 85 -0.30 -2.58 1.31
C ARG A 85 -1.62 -3.36 1.43
N ALA A 86 -2.76 -2.68 1.24
CA ALA A 86 -4.07 -3.32 1.29
C ALA A 86 -4.22 -4.40 0.21
N ALA A 87 -3.75 -4.11 -1.02
CA ALA A 87 -3.79 -5.08 -2.12
C ALA A 87 -2.91 -6.30 -1.83
N GLN A 88 -1.73 -6.11 -1.24
CA GLN A 88 -0.84 -7.20 -0.86
C GLN A 88 -1.46 -8.09 0.21
N LEU A 89 -2.09 -7.49 1.24
CA LEU A 89 -2.77 -8.23 2.30
C LEU A 89 -3.95 -9.02 1.75
N GLU A 90 -4.73 -8.42 0.87
CA GLU A 90 -5.85 -9.10 0.20
C GLU A 90 -5.37 -10.29 -0.63
N ALA A 91 -4.27 -10.12 -1.37
CA ALA A 91 -3.68 -11.18 -2.17
C ALA A 91 -3.21 -12.35 -1.29
N ILE A 92 -2.60 -12.06 -0.13
CA ILE A 92 -2.17 -13.07 0.84
C ILE A 92 -3.37 -13.83 1.40
N GLU A 93 -4.44 -13.13 1.78
CA GLU A 93 -5.65 -13.74 2.30
C GLU A 93 -6.31 -14.65 1.25
N LYS A 94 -6.40 -14.19 0.01
CA LYS A 94 -6.95 -15.00 -1.09
C LYS A 94 -6.12 -16.27 -1.33
N ARG A 95 -4.80 -16.15 -1.26
CA ARG A 95 -3.90 -17.30 -1.41
C ARG A 95 -4.12 -18.32 -0.30
N ARG A 96 -4.22 -17.86 0.95
CA ARG A 96 -4.48 -18.74 2.11
C ARG A 96 -5.82 -19.44 1.97
N GLU A 97 -6.86 -18.71 1.59
CA GLU A 97 -8.19 -19.27 1.36
C GLU A 97 -8.16 -20.33 0.27
N LEU A 98 -7.47 -20.04 -0.84
CA LEU A 98 -7.30 -21.00 -1.93
C LEU A 98 -6.61 -22.28 -1.45
N GLU A 99 -5.53 -22.16 -0.67
CA GLU A 99 -4.83 -23.32 -0.11
C GLU A 99 -5.75 -24.16 0.77
N VAL A 100 -6.52 -23.53 1.65
CA VAL A 100 -7.48 -24.22 2.53
C VAL A 100 -8.54 -24.94 1.70
N LEU A 101 -9.08 -24.29 0.68
CA LEU A 101 -10.09 -24.89 -0.20
C LEU A 101 -9.52 -26.08 -0.98
N MET A 102 -8.29 -25.96 -1.47
CA MET A 102 -7.62 -27.05 -2.18
C MET A 102 -7.38 -28.26 -1.28
N MET A 103 -6.96 -28.02 -0.02
CA MET A 103 -6.80 -29.09 0.96
C MET A 103 -8.13 -29.76 1.28
N ALA A 104 -9.20 -28.98 1.47
CA ALA A 104 -10.52 -29.52 1.72
C ALA A 104 -11.03 -30.37 0.55
N LEU A 105 -10.78 -29.90 -0.68
CA LEU A 105 -11.15 -30.66 -1.88
C LEU A 105 -10.38 -31.98 -1.97
N ALA A 106 -9.08 -31.95 -1.68
CA ALA A 106 -8.25 -33.16 -1.68
C ALA A 106 -8.75 -34.18 -0.64
N ASP A 107 -9.10 -33.69 0.56
CA ASP A 107 -9.64 -34.55 1.63
C ASP A 107 -10.97 -35.19 1.21
N LYS A 108 -11.86 -34.44 0.57
CA LYS A 108 -13.12 -34.97 0.07
C LYS A 108 -12.92 -36.03 -1.01
N LYS A 109 -11.94 -35.83 -1.89
CA LYS A 109 -11.60 -36.84 -2.91
C LYS A 109 -11.08 -38.13 -2.28
N VAL A 110 -10.24 -38.03 -1.25
CA VAL A 110 -9.73 -39.17 -0.50
C VAL A 110 -10.89 -39.90 0.21
N ASP A 111 -11.78 -39.14 0.87
CA ASP A 111 -12.96 -39.74 1.55
C ASP A 111 -13.89 -40.44 0.57
N ALA A 112 -14.10 -39.85 -0.60
CA ALA A 112 -14.90 -40.47 -1.65
C ALA A 112 -14.31 -41.81 -2.08
N ILE A 113 -12.98 -41.88 -2.22
CA ILE A 113 -12.28 -43.13 -2.53
C ILE A 113 -12.40 -44.12 -1.38
N LYS A 114 -12.23 -43.70 -0.13
CA LYS A 114 -12.34 -44.53 1.06
C LYS A 114 -13.75 -45.14 1.20
N ASN A 115 -14.77 -44.42 0.74
CA ASN A 115 -16.16 -44.88 0.78
C ASN A 115 -16.52 -45.80 -0.37
N MET A 116 -15.65 -46.02 -1.33
CA MET A 116 -15.84 -46.98 -2.40
C MET A 116 -15.66 -48.40 -1.87
N SER A 117 -16.32 -49.36 -2.52
CA SER A 117 -16.12 -50.77 -2.19
C SER A 117 -14.70 -51.22 -2.55
N GLU A 118 -14.20 -52.22 -1.87
CA GLU A 118 -12.87 -52.77 -2.14
C GLU A 118 -12.74 -53.23 -3.60
N GLU A 119 -13.78 -53.85 -4.13
CA GLU A 119 -13.80 -54.30 -5.52
C GLU A 119 -13.71 -53.15 -6.51
N ASP A 120 -14.43 -52.06 -6.25
CA ASP A 120 -14.40 -50.85 -7.11
C ASP A 120 -13.04 -50.18 -7.09
N ILE A 121 -12.41 -50.13 -5.93
CA ILE A 121 -11.05 -49.58 -5.80
C ILE A 121 -10.06 -50.44 -6.62
N LYS A 122 -10.13 -51.76 -6.50
CA LYS A 122 -9.28 -52.68 -7.25
C LYS A 122 -9.47 -52.53 -8.76
N LYS A 123 -10.72 -52.45 -9.21
CA LYS A 123 -11.03 -52.22 -10.63
C LYS A 123 -10.41 -50.91 -11.16
N ARG A 124 -10.50 -49.85 -10.36
CA ARG A 124 -9.94 -48.54 -10.74
C ARG A 124 -8.42 -48.61 -10.86
N ILE A 125 -7.77 -49.33 -9.94
CA ILE A 125 -6.31 -49.52 -9.98
C ILE A 125 -5.91 -50.26 -11.26
N GLU A 126 -6.61 -51.35 -11.61
CA GLU A 126 -6.36 -52.10 -12.82
C GLU A 126 -6.52 -51.24 -14.08
N GLN A 127 -7.57 -50.41 -14.13
CA GLN A 127 -7.80 -49.48 -15.26
C GLN A 127 -6.67 -48.49 -15.45
N LEU A 128 -6.08 -47.99 -14.37
CA LEU A 128 -5.01 -47.00 -14.40
C LEU A 128 -3.64 -47.61 -14.69
N GLN A 129 -3.46 -48.90 -14.39
CA GLN A 129 -2.21 -49.63 -14.69
C GLN A 129 -2.18 -50.17 -16.11
N GLY A 130 -3.33 -50.32 -16.75
CA GLY A 130 -3.50 -50.90 -18.06
C GLY A 130 -3.16 -50.00 -19.28
#